data_a34f93c7b03d5a0a7eacdd4b66f43826
#
_entry.id   a34f93c7b03d5a0a7eacdd4b66f43826
#
_cell.length_a   1.000
_cell.length_b   1.000
_cell.length_c   1.000
_cell.angle_alpha   90.00
_cell.angle_beta   90.00
_cell.angle_gamma   90.00
#
_symmetry.space_group_name_H-M   'P 1'
#
loop_
_entity.id
_entity.type
_entity.pdbx_description
1 polymer ?
#
loop_
_entity_poly.entity_id
_entity_poly.type
_entity_poly.pdbx_seq_one_letter_code
_entity_poly.pdbx_strand_id
1 'polypeptide(L)'
;MSAEERRHWRDQAREWLRADLAAWDRRIGDSAATDGALVAKLMTWRVDPALAGLRERRSLELLPADEREACLTLWNEVDARLNRTRTPH
;
A
#
# COMPACT_ATOMS: atom_id res chain seq x y z
N MET A 1 17.50 2.90 -17.08
CA MET A 1 17.02 3.73 -15.95
C MET A 1 18.08 3.72 -14.85
N SER A 2 18.46 4.88 -14.36
CA SER A 2 19.46 5.02 -13.31
C SER A 2 18.88 4.61 -11.94
N ALA A 3 19.75 4.42 -10.94
CA ALA A 3 19.32 4.12 -9.58
C ALA A 3 18.49 5.26 -8.99
N GLU A 4 18.86 6.51 -9.29
CA GLU A 4 18.12 7.69 -8.83
C GLU A 4 16.74 7.78 -9.44
N GLU A 5 16.60 7.47 -10.73
CA GLU A 5 15.32 7.46 -11.40
C GLU A 5 14.40 6.36 -10.85
N ARG A 6 14.96 5.17 -10.58
CA ARG A 6 14.20 4.07 -9.96
C ARG A 6 13.71 4.46 -8.57
N ARG A 7 14.56 5.12 -7.78
CA ARG A 7 14.16 5.60 -6.46
C ARG A 7 13.05 6.63 -6.57
N HIS A 8 13.15 7.55 -7.52
CA HIS A 8 12.13 8.56 -7.75
C HIS A 8 10.77 7.90 -8.04
N TRP A 9 10.75 6.90 -8.90
CA TRP A 9 9.51 6.19 -9.21
C TRP A 9 8.95 5.44 -8.02
N ARG A 10 9.82 4.83 -7.20
CA ARG A 10 9.37 4.14 -5.98
C ARG A 10 8.78 5.14 -4.98
N ASP A 11 9.44 6.26 -4.77
CA ASP A 11 8.95 7.30 -3.87
C ASP A 11 7.59 7.81 -4.32
N GLN A 12 7.44 8.06 -5.60
CA GLN A 12 6.18 8.54 -6.17
C GLN A 12 5.07 7.50 -6.04
N ALA A 13 5.37 6.24 -6.28
CA ALA A 13 4.40 5.16 -6.10
C ALA A 13 3.91 5.09 -4.65
N ARG A 14 4.82 5.19 -3.67
CA ARG A 14 4.45 5.19 -2.26
C ARG A 14 3.57 6.39 -1.91
N GLU A 15 3.88 7.57 -2.44
CA GLU A 15 3.06 8.76 -2.21
C GLU A 15 1.64 8.60 -2.75
N TRP A 16 1.52 8.06 -3.96
CA TRP A 16 0.21 7.81 -4.55
C TRP A 16 -0.61 6.83 -3.74
N LEU A 17 0.02 5.74 -3.28
CA LEU A 17 -0.67 4.73 -2.47
C LEU A 17 -1.13 5.31 -1.14
N ARG A 18 -0.30 6.11 -0.49
CA ARG A 18 -0.65 6.78 0.77
C ARG A 18 -1.77 7.79 0.58
N ALA A 19 -1.72 8.58 -0.49
CA ALA A 19 -2.76 9.54 -0.79
C ALA A 19 -4.10 8.84 -1.04
N ASP A 20 -4.06 7.71 -1.72
CA ASP A 20 -5.24 6.90 -1.99
C ASP A 20 -5.81 6.33 -0.69
N LEU A 21 -4.95 5.80 0.19
CA LEU A 21 -5.38 5.34 1.52
C LEU A 21 -6.04 6.44 2.32
N ALA A 22 -5.46 7.64 2.32
CA ALA A 22 -6.01 8.79 3.04
C ALA A 22 -7.39 9.18 2.48
N ALA A 23 -7.55 9.11 1.17
CA ALA A 23 -8.84 9.38 0.55
C ALA A 23 -9.89 8.34 0.95
N TRP A 24 -9.51 7.06 1.00
CA TRP A 24 -10.41 6.01 1.44
C TRP A 24 -10.75 6.11 2.93
N ASP A 25 -9.81 6.54 3.77
CA ASP A 25 -10.05 6.70 5.20
C ASP A 25 -11.23 7.61 5.50
N ARG A 26 -11.46 8.61 4.65
CA ARG A 26 -12.59 9.53 4.78
C ARG A 26 -13.92 8.87 4.46
N ARG A 27 -13.89 7.72 3.79
CA ARG A 27 -15.07 7.02 3.32
C ARG A 27 -15.35 5.71 4.05
N ILE A 28 -14.41 5.27 4.88
CA ILE A 28 -14.59 4.05 5.68
C ILE A 28 -15.76 4.25 6.63
N GLY A 29 -16.65 3.29 6.64
CA GLY A 29 -17.84 3.32 7.48
C GLY A 29 -19.05 3.99 6.85
N ASP A 30 -18.90 4.61 5.67
CA ASP A 30 -20.04 5.25 4.97
C ASP A 30 -21.07 4.21 4.54
N SER A 31 -20.60 3.08 4.02
CA SER A 31 -21.48 2.00 3.61
C SER A 31 -20.69 0.70 3.47
N ALA A 32 -21.39 -0.43 3.52
CA ALA A 32 -20.80 -1.73 3.27
C ALA A 32 -20.23 -1.83 1.86
N ALA A 33 -20.89 -1.18 0.89
CA ALA A 33 -20.39 -1.16 -0.49
C ALA A 33 -19.06 -0.42 -0.60
N THR A 34 -18.89 0.69 0.11
CA THR A 34 -17.64 1.44 0.15
C THR A 34 -16.52 0.61 0.78
N ASP A 35 -16.81 -0.05 1.90
CA ASP A 35 -15.85 -0.92 2.58
C ASP A 35 -15.46 -2.11 1.71
N GLY A 36 -16.41 -2.71 1.02
CA GLY A 36 -16.14 -3.79 0.08
C GLY A 36 -15.26 -3.37 -1.09
N ALA A 37 -15.48 -2.17 -1.62
CA ALA A 37 -14.66 -1.62 -2.70
C ALA A 37 -13.23 -1.39 -2.22
N LEU A 38 -13.05 -0.89 -1.01
CA LEU A 38 -11.73 -0.69 -0.42
C LEU A 38 -11.00 -2.02 -0.24
N VAL A 39 -11.66 -3.04 0.30
CA VAL A 39 -11.08 -4.37 0.49
C VAL A 39 -10.61 -4.92 -0.85
N ALA A 40 -11.45 -4.85 -1.89
CA ALA A 40 -11.10 -5.33 -3.23
C ALA A 40 -9.87 -4.62 -3.77
N LYS A 41 -9.79 -3.30 -3.60
CA LYS A 41 -8.66 -2.50 -4.06
C LYS A 41 -7.37 -2.88 -3.33
N LEU A 42 -7.42 -2.99 -2.01
CA LEU A 42 -6.23 -3.34 -1.21
C LEU A 42 -5.76 -4.77 -1.48
N MET A 43 -6.68 -5.70 -1.72
CA MET A 43 -6.33 -7.05 -2.10
C MET A 43 -5.64 -7.08 -3.47
N THR A 44 -6.08 -6.23 -4.40
CA THR A 44 -5.42 -6.07 -5.69
C THR A 44 -3.98 -5.56 -5.51
N TRP A 45 -3.77 -4.60 -4.63
CA TRP A 45 -2.42 -4.09 -4.35
C TRP A 45 -1.49 -5.20 -3.84
N ARG A 46 -2.00 -6.14 -3.07
CA ARG A 46 -1.19 -7.21 -2.50
C ARG A 46 -0.72 -8.22 -3.53
N VAL A 47 -1.35 -8.28 -4.68
CA VAL A 47 -1.01 -9.24 -5.74
C VAL A 47 -0.58 -8.58 -7.03
N ASP A 48 -0.62 -7.26 -7.13
CA ASP A 48 -0.27 -6.52 -8.34
C ASP A 48 1.23 -6.66 -8.63
N PRO A 49 1.62 -7.22 -9.79
CA PRO A 49 3.03 -7.34 -10.16
C PRO A 49 3.76 -6.01 -10.26
N ALA A 50 3.05 -4.93 -10.59
CA ALA A 50 3.65 -3.59 -10.67
C ALA A 50 4.13 -3.10 -9.31
N LEU A 51 3.58 -3.61 -8.21
CA LEU A 51 3.95 -3.23 -6.85
C LEU A 51 4.92 -4.23 -6.21
N ALA A 52 5.32 -5.27 -6.92
CA ALA A 52 6.21 -6.30 -6.37
C ALA A 52 7.53 -5.70 -5.84
N GLY A 53 8.06 -4.70 -6.52
CA GLY A 53 9.29 -4.02 -6.09
C GLY A 53 9.19 -3.31 -4.75
N LEU A 54 7.97 -3.00 -4.29
CA LEU A 54 7.73 -2.36 -2.99
C LEU A 54 7.22 -3.34 -1.94
N ARG A 55 6.89 -4.56 -2.31
CA ARG A 55 6.20 -5.52 -1.46
C ARG A 55 7.01 -6.78 -1.19
N GLU A 56 7.65 -7.34 -2.20
CA GLU A 56 8.35 -8.61 -2.06
C GLU A 56 9.59 -8.48 -1.18
N ARG A 57 9.78 -9.47 -0.31
CA ARG A 57 10.90 -9.48 0.64
C ARG A 57 12.25 -9.29 -0.04
N ARG A 58 12.49 -9.98 -1.15
CA ARG A 58 13.73 -9.85 -1.92
C ARG A 58 13.96 -8.42 -2.39
N SER A 59 12.91 -7.79 -2.90
CA SER A 59 12.99 -6.42 -3.38
C SER A 59 13.24 -5.46 -2.23
N LEU A 60 12.57 -5.65 -1.10
CA LEU A 60 12.73 -4.81 0.08
C LEU A 60 14.15 -4.91 0.65
N GLU A 61 14.75 -6.09 0.64
CA GLU A 61 16.11 -6.29 1.13
C GLU A 61 17.16 -5.53 0.31
N LEU A 62 16.85 -5.24 -0.96
CA LEU A 62 17.73 -4.49 -1.84
C LEU A 62 17.58 -2.97 -1.70
N LEU A 63 16.60 -2.51 -0.97
CA LEU A 63 16.35 -1.08 -0.79
C LEU A 63 17.17 -0.52 0.38
N PRO A 64 17.51 0.79 0.34
CA PRO A 64 18.05 1.47 1.51
C PRO A 64 17.11 1.31 2.72
N ALA A 65 17.66 1.38 3.93
CA ALA A 65 16.89 1.14 5.15
C ALA A 65 15.68 2.08 5.28
N ASP A 66 15.83 3.35 4.92
CA ASP A 66 14.74 4.33 4.99
C ASP A 66 13.59 3.98 4.04
N GLU A 67 13.90 3.54 2.83
CA GLU A 67 12.88 3.11 1.87
C GLU A 67 12.20 1.83 2.33
N ARG A 68 12.99 0.89 2.86
CA ARG A 68 12.44 -0.38 3.37
C ARG A 68 11.43 -0.12 4.48
N GLU A 69 11.78 0.74 5.43
CA GLU A 69 10.87 1.11 6.50
C GLU A 69 9.61 1.79 5.97
N ALA A 70 9.75 2.68 4.99
CA ALA A 70 8.60 3.34 4.38
C ALA A 70 7.66 2.35 3.71
N CYS A 71 8.20 1.35 3.02
CA CYS A 71 7.40 0.30 2.40
C CYS A 71 6.70 -0.57 3.45
N LEU A 72 7.42 -0.98 4.49
CA LEU A 72 6.84 -1.80 5.57
C LEU A 72 5.73 -1.04 6.29
N THR A 73 5.92 0.25 6.55
CA THR A 73 4.89 1.09 7.17
C THR A 73 3.66 1.16 6.28
N LEU A 74 3.84 1.35 4.97
CA LEU A 74 2.73 1.38 4.02
C LEU A 74 1.92 0.08 4.08
N TRP A 75 2.58 -1.07 4.03
CA TRP A 75 1.89 -2.36 4.03
C TRP A 75 1.24 -2.66 5.38
N ASN A 76 1.83 -2.21 6.49
CA ASN A 76 1.19 -2.31 7.80
C ASN A 76 -0.10 -1.48 7.84
N GLU A 77 -0.11 -0.30 7.24
CA GLU A 77 -1.30 0.53 7.13
C GLU A 77 -2.38 -0.14 6.27
N VAL A 78 -1.98 -0.77 5.16
CA VAL A 78 -2.90 -1.54 4.31
C VAL A 78 -3.52 -2.68 5.11
N ASP A 79 -2.70 -3.45 5.82
CA ASP A 79 -3.18 -4.58 6.62
C ASP A 79 -4.10 -4.13 7.75
N ALA A 80 -3.79 -3.01 8.39
CA ALA A 80 -4.65 -2.47 9.45
C ALA A 80 -6.04 -2.14 8.92
N ARG A 81 -6.14 -1.57 7.72
CA ARG A 81 -7.43 -1.26 7.11
C ARG A 81 -8.17 -2.51 6.69
N LEU A 82 -7.48 -3.50 6.13
CA LEU A 82 -8.10 -4.78 5.79
C LEU A 82 -8.65 -5.47 7.03
N ASN A 83 -7.90 -5.47 8.13
CA ASN A 83 -8.35 -6.08 9.38
C ASN A 83 -9.56 -5.35 9.95
N ARG A 84 -9.58 -4.03 9.86
CA ARG A 84 -10.70 -3.22 10.36
C ARG A 84 -11.99 -3.51 9.60
N THR A 85 -11.92 -3.66 8.29
CA THR A 85 -13.09 -3.89 7.45
C THR A 85 -13.53 -5.35 7.43
N ARG A 86 -12.63 -6.30 7.76
CA ARG A 86 -12.90 -7.73 7.73
C ARG A 86 -13.36 -8.30 9.06
N THR A 87 -13.20 -7.55 10.15
CA THR A 87 -13.57 -8.02 11.48
C THR A 87 -14.94 -7.46 11.83
N PRO A 88 -16.00 -8.27 11.75
CA PRO A 88 -17.32 -7.84 12.21
C PRO A 88 -17.31 -7.75 13.74
N HIS A 89 -17.98 -6.78 14.24
CA HIS A 89 -18.15 -6.61 15.68
C HIS A 89 -19.49 -7.10 16.15
#